data_55516bbbfc38bbd76acfd8813e0aae02
#
_entry.id   55516bbbfc38bbd76acfd8813e0aae02
#
_cell.length_a   1.000
_cell.length_b   1.000
_cell.length_c   1.000
_cell.angle_alpha   90.00
_cell.angle_beta   90.00
_cell.angle_gamma   90.00
#
_symmetry.space_group_name_H-M   'P 1'
#
loop_
_entity.id
_entity.type
_entity.pdbx_description
1 polymer ?
#
loop_
_entity_poly.entity_id
_entity_poly.type
_entity_poly.pdbx_seq_one_letter_code
_entity_poly.pdbx_strand_id
1 'polypeptide(L)'
;LYVEKAGATYPEGLWFCGANWGHPQAGVVTTSGWSMDGANNVLYCYKSADNVFQLTVYLANNFSFKFFKHRGWGEGDNEITTLPEDNITLTTPFLVAGKSGGDFIPGPLFQPGVYLITLDLNNNTCAFEAKDENIQEQIFLVNGHEMGILEEASSYLGIALELHEGDEVTFGNF
;
A
#
# COMPACT_ATOMS: atom_id res chain seq x y z
N LEU A 1 -3.29 5.59 8.36
CA LEU A 1 -4.63 6.09 8.66
C LEU A 1 -4.94 7.27 7.75
N TYR A 2 -6.05 7.20 7.07
CA TYR A 2 -6.47 8.20 6.10
C TYR A 2 -7.77 8.85 6.56
N VAL A 3 -7.74 10.15 6.77
CA VAL A 3 -8.93 10.94 7.10
C VAL A 3 -9.15 11.92 5.95
N GLU A 4 -10.19 11.71 5.17
CA GLU A 4 -10.56 12.64 4.11
C GLU A 4 -11.43 13.76 4.67
N LYS A 5 -10.95 14.99 4.52
CA LYS A 5 -11.70 16.19 4.77
C LYS A 5 -11.74 16.99 3.47
N ALA A 6 -12.88 17.57 3.13
CA ALA A 6 -12.98 18.46 1.98
C ALA A 6 -11.92 19.57 2.05
N GLY A 7 -11.01 19.61 1.07
CA GLY A 7 -9.88 20.53 1.03
C GLY A 7 -8.66 20.13 1.88
N ALA A 8 -8.62 18.91 2.41
CA ALA A 8 -7.43 18.39 3.08
C ALA A 8 -6.31 18.13 2.07
N THR A 9 -5.10 18.56 2.41
CA THR A 9 -3.90 18.08 1.74
C THR A 9 -3.56 16.69 2.29
N TYR A 10 -3.34 15.74 1.40
CA TYR A 10 -2.90 14.40 1.79
C TYR A 10 -1.54 14.48 2.48
N PRO A 11 -1.29 13.67 3.52
CA PRO A 11 0.06 13.52 4.04
C PRO A 11 0.98 13.06 2.90
N GLU A 12 2.24 13.44 2.98
CA GLU A 12 3.23 13.03 2.01
C GLU A 12 3.37 11.50 2.00
N GLY A 13 3.16 10.90 0.86
CA GLY A 13 3.20 9.47 0.65
C GLY A 13 3.07 9.12 -0.82
N LEU A 14 3.10 7.83 -1.10
CA LEU A 14 2.95 7.31 -2.45
C LEU A 14 1.68 6.47 -2.55
N TRP A 15 1.23 6.31 -3.77
CA TRP A 15 0.13 5.41 -4.09
C TRP A 15 0.69 4.13 -4.68
N PHE A 16 0.14 2.99 -4.26
CA PHE A 16 0.42 1.67 -4.79
C PHE A 16 -0.77 1.23 -5.62
N CYS A 17 -0.54 0.85 -6.86
CA CYS A 17 -1.59 0.36 -7.75
C CYS A 17 -1.08 -0.82 -8.57
N GLY A 18 -1.96 -1.79 -8.81
CA GLY A 18 -1.61 -2.99 -9.55
C GLY A 18 -2.67 -4.06 -9.45
N ALA A 19 -2.29 -5.31 -9.75
CA ALA A 19 -3.18 -6.45 -9.76
C ALA A 19 -2.67 -7.59 -8.86
N ASN A 20 -3.58 -8.45 -8.40
CA ASN A 20 -3.29 -9.65 -7.63
C ASN A 20 -2.56 -9.39 -6.31
N TRP A 21 -3.00 -8.40 -5.60
CA TRP A 21 -2.62 -8.07 -4.24
C TRP A 21 -3.86 -7.99 -3.35
N GLY A 22 -3.68 -7.97 -2.06
CA GLY A 22 -4.78 -7.94 -1.12
C GLY A 22 -4.43 -7.28 0.21
N HIS A 23 -5.43 -7.14 1.04
CA HIS A 23 -5.26 -6.62 2.39
C HIS A 23 -4.56 -7.67 3.27
N PRO A 24 -3.59 -7.30 4.12
CA PRO A 24 -2.85 -8.25 4.95
C PRO A 24 -3.73 -9.10 5.87
N GLN A 25 -4.77 -8.48 6.44
CA GLN A 25 -5.65 -9.15 7.41
C GLN A 25 -6.68 -10.07 6.76
N ALA A 26 -7.11 -9.77 5.57
CA ALA A 26 -8.21 -10.50 4.95
C ALA A 26 -7.76 -11.65 4.05
N GLY A 27 -6.49 -11.69 3.65
CA GLY A 27 -6.01 -12.62 2.63
C GLY A 27 -6.77 -12.51 1.31
N VAL A 28 -7.58 -11.46 1.16
CA VAL A 28 -8.41 -11.23 0.00
C VAL A 28 -7.57 -10.58 -1.09
N VAL A 29 -7.49 -11.27 -2.22
CA VAL A 29 -6.77 -10.77 -3.39
C VAL A 29 -7.73 -9.96 -4.25
N THR A 30 -7.40 -8.69 -4.50
CA THR A 30 -8.11 -7.93 -5.51
C THR A 30 -7.73 -8.42 -6.90
N THR A 31 -8.73 -8.76 -7.67
CA THR A 31 -8.57 -9.13 -9.09
C THR A 31 -8.85 -7.96 -10.02
N SER A 32 -9.28 -6.82 -9.48
CA SER A 32 -9.74 -5.69 -10.27
C SER A 32 -8.65 -4.98 -11.05
N GLY A 33 -7.41 -5.15 -10.66
CA GLY A 33 -6.24 -4.67 -11.40
C GLY A 33 -6.27 -3.17 -11.73
N TRP A 34 -5.19 -2.67 -12.05
CA TRP A 34 -4.81 -1.37 -12.64
C TRP A 34 -5.96 -0.35 -12.78
N SER A 35 -6.46 0.19 -11.69
CA SER A 35 -7.42 1.29 -11.67
C SER A 35 -7.07 2.27 -10.55
N MET A 36 -7.05 3.55 -10.86
CA MET A 36 -6.89 4.62 -9.88
C MET A 36 -8.23 5.08 -9.30
N ASP A 37 -9.32 4.60 -9.87
CA ASP A 37 -10.67 4.93 -9.43
C ASP A 37 -11.14 3.94 -8.35
N GLY A 38 -11.78 4.48 -7.33
CA GLY A 38 -12.33 3.67 -6.25
C GLY A 38 -11.33 3.33 -5.12
N ALA A 39 -11.88 3.05 -3.97
CA ALA A 39 -11.14 2.79 -2.74
C ALA A 39 -10.36 1.47 -2.76
N ASN A 40 -10.81 0.52 -3.58
CA ASN A 40 -10.35 -0.87 -3.54
C ASN A 40 -9.19 -1.18 -4.50
N ASN A 41 -8.78 -0.21 -5.30
CA ASN A 41 -7.83 -0.46 -6.38
C ASN A 41 -6.44 0.12 -6.11
N VAL A 42 -6.31 0.92 -5.08
CA VAL A 42 -5.06 1.57 -4.70
C VAL A 42 -4.84 1.49 -3.21
N LEU A 43 -3.59 1.38 -2.79
CA LEU A 43 -3.17 1.50 -1.40
C LEU A 43 -2.31 2.74 -1.23
N TYR A 44 -2.38 3.31 -0.04
CA TYR A 44 -1.50 4.39 0.34
C TYR A 44 -0.23 3.85 0.99
N CYS A 45 0.90 4.21 0.40
CA CYS A 45 2.22 3.87 0.90
C CYS A 45 2.70 5.06 1.75
N TYR A 46 2.72 4.87 3.06
CA TYR A 46 2.98 5.97 4.00
C TYR A 46 4.48 6.31 4.09
N LYS A 47 4.76 7.58 4.32
CA LYS A 47 6.12 8.05 4.59
C LYS A 47 6.52 7.63 6.01
N SER A 48 7.49 6.74 6.13
CA SER A 48 8.04 6.26 7.41
C SER A 48 9.25 7.08 7.88
N ALA A 49 10.00 7.63 6.94
CA ALA A 49 11.10 8.55 7.18
C ALA A 49 11.27 9.46 5.95
N ASP A 50 12.21 10.39 5.99
CA ASP A 50 12.43 11.30 4.86
C ASP A 50 12.81 10.53 3.58
N ASN A 51 11.99 10.68 2.53
CA ASN A 51 12.07 9.92 1.27
C ASN A 51 12.04 8.37 1.43
N VAL A 52 11.52 7.86 2.55
CA VAL A 52 11.34 6.43 2.78
C VAL A 52 9.86 6.12 2.97
N PHE A 53 9.34 5.21 2.16
CA PHE A 53 7.93 4.87 2.11
C PHE A 53 7.73 3.38 2.39
N GLN A 54 6.68 3.06 3.13
CA GLN A 54 6.39 1.68 3.54
C GLN A 54 4.93 1.31 3.30
N LEU A 55 4.74 0.04 2.96
CA LEU A 55 3.42 -0.56 2.76
C LEU A 55 3.47 -2.02 3.19
N THR A 56 2.49 -2.45 4.00
CA THR A 56 2.25 -3.87 4.26
C THR A 56 1.10 -4.34 3.39
N VAL A 57 1.31 -5.40 2.60
CA VAL A 57 0.36 -5.88 1.60
C VAL A 57 0.47 -7.38 1.41
N TYR A 58 -0.64 -8.07 1.16
CA TYR A 58 -0.61 -9.44 0.66
C TYR A 58 -0.33 -9.44 -0.84
N LEU A 59 0.65 -10.22 -1.27
CA LEU A 59 0.99 -10.40 -2.68
C LEU A 59 0.72 -11.86 -3.11
N ALA A 60 -0.04 -12.04 -4.18
CA ALA A 60 -0.30 -13.35 -4.78
C ALA A 60 0.81 -13.74 -5.79
N ASN A 61 0.81 -14.99 -6.24
CA ASN A 61 1.85 -15.53 -7.15
C ASN A 61 2.04 -14.76 -8.47
N ASN A 62 1.03 -14.01 -8.88
CA ASN A 62 1.00 -13.30 -10.16
C ASN A 62 0.77 -11.80 -9.97
N PHE A 63 1.23 -11.24 -8.86
CA PHE A 63 1.10 -9.82 -8.62
C PHE A 63 1.82 -9.00 -9.69
N SER A 64 1.33 -7.78 -9.89
CA SER A 64 1.98 -6.78 -10.73
C SER A 64 1.57 -5.41 -10.20
N PHE A 65 2.52 -4.52 -9.93
CA PHE A 65 2.21 -3.19 -9.41
C PHE A 65 3.28 -2.16 -9.77
N LYS A 66 2.96 -0.90 -9.53
CA LYS A 66 3.85 0.26 -9.53
C LYS A 66 3.54 1.16 -8.34
N PHE A 67 4.47 2.06 -8.03
CA PHE A 67 4.18 3.19 -7.15
C PHE A 67 3.91 4.45 -7.98
N PHE A 68 3.16 5.38 -7.39
CA PHE A 68 2.77 6.63 -8.01
C PHE A 68 2.93 7.78 -7.01
N LYS A 69 3.47 8.90 -7.46
CA LYS A 69 3.68 10.10 -6.62
C LYS A 69 2.36 10.80 -6.29
N HIS A 70 1.37 10.69 -7.16
CA HIS A 70 0.01 11.15 -6.91
C HIS A 70 -1.01 10.15 -7.45
N ARG A 71 -2.22 10.18 -6.88
CA ARG A 71 -3.31 9.31 -7.29
C ARG A 71 -3.84 9.73 -8.66
N GLY A 72 -3.54 8.97 -9.66
CA GLY A 72 -3.96 9.20 -11.04
C GLY A 72 -3.02 8.53 -12.02
N TRP A 73 -3.50 8.33 -13.23
CA TRP A 73 -2.67 7.94 -14.36
C TRP A 73 -1.89 9.17 -14.74
N GLY A 74 -0.62 9.19 -14.34
CA GLY A 74 0.19 10.39 -14.44
C GLY A 74 0.64 10.69 -15.84
N GLU A 75 0.66 11.97 -16.11
CA GLU A 75 1.52 12.51 -17.16
C GLU A 75 2.90 12.77 -16.54
N GLY A 76 3.95 12.45 -17.29
CA GLY A 76 5.31 12.72 -16.87
C GLY A 76 5.89 11.72 -15.89
N ASP A 77 6.46 12.21 -14.78
CA ASP A 77 7.24 11.44 -13.80
C ASP A 77 6.43 10.92 -12.60
N ASN A 78 5.13 10.68 -12.78
CA ASN A 78 4.26 10.21 -11.70
C ASN A 78 4.58 8.79 -11.24
N GLU A 79 4.99 7.92 -12.15
CA GLU A 79 5.25 6.51 -11.86
C GLU A 79 6.65 6.32 -11.25
N ILE A 80 6.77 5.39 -10.34
CA ILE A 80 8.04 4.83 -9.86
C ILE A 80 8.02 3.35 -10.22
N THR A 81 8.97 2.93 -11.03
CA THR A 81 8.95 1.67 -11.76
C THR A 81 10.26 0.92 -11.60
N THR A 82 10.37 -0.25 -12.23
CA THR A 82 11.60 -1.03 -12.35
C THR A 82 12.38 -0.71 -13.63
N LEU A 83 11.98 0.31 -14.37
CA LEU A 83 12.71 0.74 -15.57
C LEU A 83 14.03 1.43 -15.20
N PRO A 84 15.04 1.38 -16.09
CA PRO A 84 16.36 1.93 -15.81
C PRO A 84 16.35 3.44 -15.47
N GLU A 85 15.43 4.21 -16.04
CA GLU A 85 15.28 5.64 -15.78
C GLU A 85 14.92 5.98 -14.34
N ASP A 86 14.20 5.10 -13.64
CA ASP A 86 13.87 5.26 -12.21
C ASP A 86 15.01 4.85 -11.29
N ASN A 87 15.99 4.13 -11.83
CA ASN A 87 17.19 3.68 -11.12
C ASN A 87 16.90 2.92 -9.82
N ILE A 88 15.76 2.23 -9.72
CA ILE A 88 15.40 1.47 -8.51
C ILE A 88 16.12 0.13 -8.48
N THR A 89 16.91 -0.08 -7.45
CA THR A 89 17.59 -1.35 -7.18
C THR A 89 16.73 -2.22 -6.26
N LEU A 90 16.38 -3.41 -6.73
CA LEU A 90 15.70 -4.42 -5.91
C LEU A 90 16.72 -5.08 -4.99
N THR A 91 16.58 -4.91 -3.67
CA THR A 91 17.49 -5.51 -2.68
C THR A 91 17.24 -7.01 -2.49
N THR A 92 16.10 -7.49 -2.96
CA THR A 92 15.68 -8.90 -2.93
C THR A 92 15.31 -9.40 -4.33
N PRO A 93 16.27 -9.42 -5.28
CA PRO A 93 15.98 -9.65 -6.70
C PRO A 93 15.43 -11.04 -7.03
N PHE A 94 15.58 -12.01 -6.12
CA PHE A 94 14.98 -13.34 -6.29
C PHE A 94 13.53 -13.42 -5.86
N LEU A 95 13.09 -12.51 -4.96
CA LEU A 95 11.70 -12.42 -4.54
C LEU A 95 10.88 -11.56 -5.50
N VAL A 96 11.46 -10.50 -6.02
CA VAL A 96 10.78 -9.55 -6.93
C VAL A 96 11.69 -9.26 -8.12
N ALA A 97 11.10 -9.11 -9.27
CA ALA A 97 11.76 -8.78 -10.53
C ALA A 97 11.07 -7.60 -11.20
N GLY A 98 11.75 -6.99 -12.18
CA GLY A 98 11.18 -6.02 -13.08
C GLY A 98 10.64 -6.66 -14.36
N LYS A 99 9.64 -6.02 -14.96
CA LYS A 99 9.05 -6.40 -16.23
C LYS A 99 9.20 -5.28 -17.26
N SER A 100 9.21 -5.64 -18.51
CA SER A 100 9.05 -4.69 -19.64
C SER A 100 7.77 -3.85 -19.39
N GLY A 101 7.90 -2.53 -19.31
CA GLY A 101 6.84 -1.61 -18.88
C GLY A 101 6.94 -1.16 -17.41
N GLY A 102 7.95 -1.65 -16.67
CA GLY A 102 8.34 -1.13 -15.38
C GLY A 102 7.58 -1.70 -14.17
N ASP A 103 6.71 -2.68 -14.36
CA ASP A 103 6.00 -3.28 -13.21
C ASP A 103 6.97 -4.05 -12.31
N PHE A 104 6.71 -4.00 -11.01
CA PHE A 104 7.23 -4.96 -10.04
C PHE A 104 6.42 -6.25 -10.15
N ILE A 105 7.07 -7.37 -10.36
CA ILE A 105 6.45 -8.70 -10.57
C ILE A 105 7.13 -9.77 -9.70
N PRO A 106 6.51 -10.95 -9.49
CA PRO A 106 7.17 -12.04 -8.76
C PRO A 106 8.48 -12.47 -9.40
N GLY A 107 9.49 -12.59 -8.57
CA GLY A 107 10.78 -13.19 -8.93
C GLY A 107 10.77 -14.73 -8.81
N PRO A 108 11.87 -15.41 -9.17
CA PRO A 108 11.92 -16.87 -9.24
C PRO A 108 11.71 -17.61 -7.91
N LEU A 109 12.01 -16.97 -6.78
CA LEU A 109 11.89 -17.55 -5.44
C LEU A 109 10.73 -16.93 -4.64
N PHE A 110 9.88 -16.15 -5.29
CA PHE A 110 8.73 -15.55 -4.64
C PHE A 110 7.75 -16.62 -4.12
N GLN A 111 7.21 -16.40 -2.95
CA GLN A 111 6.09 -17.17 -2.39
C GLN A 111 4.96 -16.19 -2.03
N PRO A 112 3.70 -16.53 -2.31
CA PRO A 112 2.58 -15.67 -1.94
C PRO A 112 2.51 -15.51 -0.42
N GLY A 113 2.19 -14.31 0.03
CA GLY A 113 2.14 -13.99 1.46
C GLY A 113 2.09 -12.50 1.72
N VAL A 114 2.16 -12.16 2.99
CA VAL A 114 2.21 -10.77 3.45
C VAL A 114 3.65 -10.28 3.43
N TYR A 115 3.84 -9.12 2.84
CA TYR A 115 5.14 -8.46 2.72
C TYR A 115 5.08 -7.03 3.23
N LEU A 116 6.10 -6.63 3.98
CA LEU A 116 6.45 -5.23 4.18
C LEU A 116 7.33 -4.81 2.99
N ILE A 117 6.84 -3.87 2.22
CA ILE A 117 7.59 -3.25 1.14
C ILE A 117 8.16 -1.94 1.66
N THR A 118 9.45 -1.72 1.49
CA THR A 118 10.12 -0.46 1.81
C THR A 118 10.76 0.09 0.55
N LEU A 119 10.30 1.26 0.12
CA LEU A 119 10.89 2.03 -0.96
C LEU A 119 11.70 3.19 -0.36
N ASP A 120 12.99 3.17 -0.54
CA ASP A 120 13.93 4.20 -0.08
C ASP A 120 14.46 4.97 -1.29
N LEU A 121 13.94 6.17 -1.48
CA LEU A 121 14.34 7.06 -2.58
C LEU A 121 15.65 7.80 -2.30
N ASN A 122 16.18 7.78 -1.06
CA ASN A 122 17.51 8.32 -0.80
C ASN A 122 18.60 7.42 -1.38
N ASN A 123 18.36 6.12 -1.33
CA ASN A 123 19.28 5.08 -1.83
C ASN A 123 18.81 4.47 -3.15
N ASN A 124 17.65 4.86 -3.67
CA ASN A 124 16.99 4.26 -4.83
C ASN A 124 16.85 2.73 -4.70
N THR A 125 16.38 2.26 -3.55
CA THR A 125 16.20 0.83 -3.29
C THR A 125 14.76 0.48 -2.97
N CYS A 126 14.35 -0.74 -3.36
CA CYS A 126 13.09 -1.32 -2.95
C CYS A 126 13.34 -2.70 -2.34
N ALA A 127 12.91 -2.86 -1.08
CA ALA A 127 13.07 -4.08 -0.29
C ALA A 127 11.72 -4.74 -0.03
N PHE A 128 11.73 -6.08 0.02
CA PHE A 128 10.56 -6.90 0.32
C PHE A 128 10.90 -7.84 1.47
N GLU A 129 10.25 -7.64 2.60
CA GLU A 129 10.42 -8.46 3.80
C GLU A 129 9.16 -9.28 4.02
N ALA A 130 9.27 -10.61 3.94
CA ALA A 130 8.16 -11.49 4.25
C ALA A 130 7.79 -11.36 5.73
N LYS A 131 6.50 -11.26 6.01
CA LYS A 131 5.94 -11.27 7.34
C LYS A 131 5.30 -12.63 7.59
N ASP A 132 5.43 -13.14 8.81
CA ASP A 132 4.79 -14.38 9.18
C ASP A 132 3.27 -14.28 9.02
N GLU A 133 2.64 -15.34 8.54
CA GLU A 133 1.18 -15.44 8.36
C GLU A 133 0.40 -15.24 9.67
N ASN A 134 1.07 -15.30 10.82
CA ASN A 134 0.54 -15.01 12.14
C ASN A 134 0.60 -13.52 12.52
N ILE A 135 0.56 -12.62 11.56
CA ILE A 135 0.26 -11.22 11.89
C ILE A 135 -1.13 -11.25 12.52
N GLN A 136 -1.15 -11.14 13.84
CA GLN A 136 -2.39 -10.99 14.58
C GLN A 136 -3.15 -9.84 13.94
N GLU A 137 -4.41 -10.08 13.68
CA GLU A 137 -5.34 -9.09 13.19
C GLU A 137 -5.12 -7.80 14.00
N GLN A 138 -4.55 -6.79 13.34
CA GLN A 138 -4.35 -5.50 14.00
C GLN A 138 -5.72 -4.85 14.10
N ILE A 139 -6.26 -4.82 15.30
CA ILE A 139 -7.49 -4.12 15.58
C ILE A 139 -7.17 -2.64 15.68
N PHE A 140 -7.69 -1.85 14.76
CA PHE A 140 -7.60 -0.40 14.80
C PHE A 140 -8.83 0.16 15.50
N LEU A 141 -8.61 1.08 16.43
CA LEU A 141 -9.66 1.72 17.20
C LEU A 141 -9.73 3.22 16.90
N VAL A 142 -10.94 3.75 16.90
CA VAL A 142 -11.20 5.19 16.97
C VAL A 142 -12.07 5.42 18.20
N ASN A 143 -11.61 6.25 19.13
CA ASN A 143 -12.26 6.50 20.43
C ASN A 143 -12.63 5.20 21.16
N GLY A 144 -11.79 4.16 21.09
CA GLY A 144 -12.03 2.87 21.70
C GLY A 144 -13.02 1.97 20.93
N HIS A 145 -13.54 2.39 19.80
CA HIS A 145 -14.41 1.58 18.93
C HIS A 145 -13.63 0.95 17.79
N GLU A 146 -13.85 -0.34 17.57
CA GLU A 146 -13.17 -1.11 16.52
C GLU A 146 -13.59 -0.61 15.13
N MET A 147 -12.58 -0.37 14.27
CA MET A 147 -12.80 -0.05 12.86
C MET A 147 -13.02 -1.35 12.08
N GLY A 148 -14.04 -1.37 11.25
CA GLY A 148 -14.33 -2.47 10.33
C GLY A 148 -13.86 -2.18 8.90
N ILE A 149 -13.86 -3.22 8.06
CA ILE A 149 -13.67 -3.07 6.62
C ILE A 149 -14.90 -2.38 6.04
N LEU A 150 -14.71 -1.23 5.38
CA LEU A 150 -15.82 -0.43 4.86
C LEU A 150 -16.58 -1.11 3.72
N GLU A 151 -15.85 -1.85 2.89
CA GLU A 151 -16.39 -2.62 1.78
C GLU A 151 -15.62 -3.92 1.64
N GLU A 152 -16.27 -4.96 1.14
CA GLU A 152 -15.62 -6.24 0.85
C GLU A 152 -14.43 -6.03 -0.09
N ALA A 153 -13.28 -6.55 0.27
CA ALA A 153 -11.99 -6.34 -0.39
C ALA A 153 -11.43 -4.90 -0.34
N SER A 154 -12.02 -4.02 0.47
CA SER A 154 -11.49 -2.67 0.69
C SER A 154 -10.17 -2.71 1.46
N SER A 155 -9.23 -1.86 1.05
CA SER A 155 -8.02 -1.58 1.82
C SER A 155 -8.23 -0.54 2.92
N TYR A 156 -9.44 -0.04 3.07
CA TYR A 156 -9.80 0.95 4.06
C TYR A 156 -10.54 0.33 5.24
N LEU A 157 -10.10 0.68 6.42
CA LEU A 157 -10.84 0.48 7.66
C LEU A 157 -11.59 1.76 7.99
N GLY A 158 -12.78 1.63 8.50
CA GLY A 158 -13.59 2.78 8.89
C GLY A 158 -14.61 2.46 9.96
N ILE A 159 -15.11 3.51 10.55
CA ILE A 159 -16.21 3.48 11.50
C ILE A 159 -16.99 4.78 11.38
N ALA A 160 -18.30 4.71 11.46
CA ALA A 160 -19.16 5.89 11.58
C ALA A 160 -19.32 6.26 13.07
N LEU A 161 -18.89 7.45 13.42
CA LEU A 161 -19.04 8.01 14.77
C LEU A 161 -19.80 9.33 14.69
N GLU A 162 -20.69 9.56 15.64
CA GLU A 162 -21.27 10.87 15.84
C GLU A 162 -20.28 11.73 16.65
N LEU A 163 -19.84 12.84 16.07
CA LEU A 163 -18.88 13.75 16.67
C LEU A 163 -19.49 15.14 16.77
N HIS A 164 -19.21 15.83 17.87
CA HIS A 164 -19.62 17.20 18.13
C HIS A 164 -18.42 18.14 18.08
N GLU A 165 -18.68 19.42 17.93
CA GLU A 165 -17.61 20.42 17.97
C GLU A 165 -16.86 20.39 19.30
N GLY A 166 -15.55 20.20 19.23
CA GLY A 166 -14.67 20.10 20.39
C GLY A 166 -14.35 18.67 20.86
N ASP A 167 -14.96 17.66 20.24
CA ASP A 167 -14.64 16.26 20.55
C ASP A 167 -13.20 15.93 20.10
N GLU A 168 -12.47 15.23 20.95
CA GLU A 168 -11.17 14.68 20.60
C GLU A 168 -11.36 13.34 19.89
N VAL A 169 -10.60 13.14 18.80
CA VAL A 169 -10.55 11.88 18.09
C VAL A 169 -9.21 11.20 18.39
N THR A 170 -9.27 10.07 19.05
CA THR A 170 -8.09 9.27 19.38
C THR A 170 -8.04 8.02 18.51
N PHE A 171 -6.85 7.66 18.07
CA PHE A 171 -6.58 6.45 17.30
C PHE A 171 -5.69 5.54 18.11
N GLY A 172 -6.00 4.25 18.07
CA GLY A 172 -5.23 3.21 18.75
C GLY A 172 -5.14 1.94 17.90
N ASN A 173 -4.21 1.09 18.27
CA ASN A 173 -4.08 -0.27 17.76
C ASN A 173 -3.77 -1.20 18.93
N PHE A 174 -4.22 -2.45 18.83
CA PHE A 174 -3.85 -3.54 19.71
C PHE A 174 -3.05 -4.59 18.96
#